data_13bfb96ea1474a24147a1c6c0eed6a98
#
_entry.id   13bfb96ea1474a24147a1c6c0eed6a98
#
_cell.length_a   1.000
_cell.length_b   1.000
_cell.length_c   1.000
_cell.angle_alpha   90.00
_cell.angle_beta   90.00
_cell.angle_gamma   90.00
#
_symmetry.space_group_name_H-M   'P 1'
#
loop_
_entity.id
_entity.type
_entity.pdbx_description
1 polymer ?
#
loop_
_entity_poly.entity_id
_entity_poly.type
_entity_poly.pdbx_seq_one_letter_code
_entity_poly.pdbx_strand_id
1 'polypeptide(L)'
;MSQIIRHLSGMIPYMVLIMPIHIIVRLILVKLRHLKWNWYHEIGLFLFVAFIAGLASQTVIPPLAMGADGVKVVWGGHQRTALIPFRFICYTLRDLVVYHSAKSLLIDFLGNIVMFMPFGFFVPLLWRTSDKTATAAGFCVSLFIEISQMFLPRWTDIDDLILNTAGTVLGLMLYKKLRSRFCGLMDRFQIGAPPSRKFPS
;
A
#
# COMPACT_ATOMS: atom_id res chain seq x y z
N MET A 1 -4.70 -4.03 24.04
CA MET A 1 -3.83 -4.14 22.87
C MET A 1 -4.36 -3.18 21.82
N SER A 2 -3.55 -2.25 21.33
CA SER A 2 -4.05 -1.19 20.43
C SER A 2 -4.62 -1.76 19.14
N GLN A 3 -5.62 -1.10 18.56
CA GLN A 3 -6.22 -1.49 17.26
C GLN A 3 -5.14 -1.67 16.18
N ILE A 4 -4.12 -0.80 16.21
CA ILE A 4 -2.98 -0.86 15.28
C ILE A 4 -2.25 -2.21 15.36
N ILE A 5 -1.94 -2.71 16.56
CA ILE A 5 -1.25 -4.01 16.72
C ILE A 5 -2.10 -5.14 16.15
N ARG A 6 -3.42 -5.09 16.33
CA ARG A 6 -4.35 -6.09 15.79
C ARG A 6 -4.37 -6.09 14.26
N HIS A 7 -4.40 -4.91 13.63
CA HIS A 7 -4.34 -4.80 12.17
C HIS A 7 -3.00 -5.31 11.64
N LEU A 8 -1.88 -4.88 12.24
CA LEU A 8 -0.55 -5.34 11.83
C LEU A 8 -0.38 -6.86 11.99
N SER A 9 -0.83 -7.43 13.12
CA SER A 9 -0.75 -8.88 13.32
C SER A 9 -1.61 -9.67 12.33
N GLY A 10 -2.74 -9.11 11.87
CA GLY A 10 -3.57 -9.70 10.83
C GLY A 10 -2.95 -9.71 9.44
N MET A 11 -1.99 -8.82 9.16
CA MET A 11 -1.29 -8.76 7.87
C MET A 11 -0.20 -9.84 7.74
N ILE A 12 0.48 -10.18 8.85
CA ILE A 12 1.66 -11.06 8.86
C ILE A 12 1.42 -12.42 8.19
N PRO A 13 0.34 -13.18 8.48
CA PRO A 13 0.11 -14.49 7.87
C PRO A 13 0.06 -14.41 6.34
N TYR A 14 -0.59 -13.39 5.77
CA TYR A 14 -0.70 -13.22 4.33
C TYR A 14 0.63 -12.81 3.69
N MET A 15 1.41 -11.96 4.38
CA MET A 15 2.76 -11.62 3.96
C MET A 15 3.65 -12.86 3.92
N VAL A 16 3.61 -13.69 4.97
CA VAL A 16 4.41 -14.93 5.03
C VAL A 16 3.96 -15.93 3.96
N LEU A 17 2.65 -16.07 3.71
CA LEU A 17 2.12 -17.00 2.72
C LEU A 17 2.52 -16.64 1.28
N ILE A 18 2.53 -15.35 0.94
CA ILE A 18 2.86 -14.91 -0.43
C ILE A 18 4.36 -15.00 -0.76
N MET A 19 5.24 -14.96 0.26
CA MET A 19 6.68 -14.88 0.05
C MET A 19 7.27 -16.06 -0.71
N PRO A 20 7.01 -17.34 -0.37
CA PRO A 20 7.53 -18.46 -1.14
C PRO A 20 7.02 -18.45 -2.57
N ILE A 21 5.75 -18.09 -2.79
CA ILE A 21 5.15 -17.98 -4.12
C ILE A 21 5.87 -16.90 -4.93
N HIS A 22 6.09 -15.72 -4.33
CA HIS A 22 6.83 -14.63 -4.96
C HIS A 22 8.24 -15.06 -5.36
N ILE A 23 8.99 -15.71 -4.47
CA ILE A 23 10.36 -16.17 -4.74
C ILE A 23 10.38 -17.16 -5.91
N ILE A 24 9.48 -18.14 -5.91
CA ILE A 24 9.39 -19.14 -7.01
C ILE A 24 9.08 -18.45 -8.34
N VAL A 25 8.05 -17.60 -8.36
CA VAL A 25 7.66 -16.86 -9.58
C VAL A 25 8.81 -15.99 -10.07
N ARG A 26 9.52 -15.32 -9.15
CA ARG A 26 10.63 -14.44 -9.51
C ARG A 26 11.82 -15.21 -10.10
N LEU A 27 12.18 -16.35 -9.51
CA LEU A 27 13.25 -17.22 -10.03
C LEU A 27 12.90 -17.74 -11.44
N ILE A 28 11.65 -18.14 -11.66
CA ILE A 28 11.17 -18.58 -12.97
C ILE A 28 11.27 -17.43 -13.99
N LEU A 29 10.79 -16.24 -13.65
CA LEU A 29 10.82 -15.07 -14.55
C LEU A 29 12.24 -14.64 -14.89
N VAL A 30 13.16 -14.63 -13.93
CA VAL A 30 14.58 -14.32 -14.15
C VAL A 30 15.18 -15.31 -15.11
N LYS A 31 14.92 -16.63 -14.94
CA LYS A 31 15.41 -17.69 -15.82
C LYS A 31 14.82 -17.60 -17.23
N LEU A 32 13.49 -17.47 -17.35
CA LEU A 32 12.80 -17.44 -18.64
C LEU A 32 13.09 -16.19 -19.48
N ARG A 33 13.24 -15.04 -18.81
CA ARG A 33 13.47 -13.75 -19.49
C ARG A 33 14.94 -13.34 -19.52
N HIS A 34 15.84 -14.20 -19.07
CA HIS A 34 17.30 -13.94 -19.00
C HIS A 34 17.61 -12.59 -18.33
N LEU A 35 16.86 -12.22 -17.28
CA LEU A 35 17.06 -10.96 -16.58
C LEU A 35 18.34 -11.00 -15.76
N LYS A 36 19.08 -9.88 -15.74
CA LYS A 36 20.23 -9.75 -14.85
C LYS A 36 19.75 -9.66 -13.40
N TRP A 37 20.29 -10.54 -12.56
CA TRP A 37 19.98 -10.51 -11.12
C TRP A 37 20.54 -9.25 -10.46
N ASN A 38 19.70 -8.53 -9.75
CA ASN A 38 20.06 -7.34 -8.99
C ASN A 38 19.48 -7.43 -7.58
N TRP A 39 20.32 -7.73 -6.61
CA TRP A 39 19.92 -7.92 -5.21
C TRP A 39 19.15 -6.75 -4.63
N TYR A 40 19.53 -5.51 -4.92
CA TYR A 40 18.81 -4.32 -4.45
C TYR A 40 17.39 -4.30 -4.98
N HIS A 41 17.22 -4.55 -6.28
CA HIS A 41 15.90 -4.61 -6.89
C HIS A 41 15.05 -5.75 -6.33
N GLU A 42 15.62 -6.94 -6.15
CA GLU A 42 14.91 -8.10 -5.62
C GLU A 42 14.45 -7.88 -4.18
N ILE A 43 15.28 -7.28 -3.32
CA ILE A 43 14.90 -6.93 -1.94
C ILE A 43 13.79 -5.87 -1.94
N GLY A 44 13.92 -4.82 -2.75
CA GLY A 44 12.89 -3.79 -2.84
C GLY A 44 11.56 -4.36 -3.36
N LEU A 45 11.62 -5.22 -4.38
CA LEU A 45 10.43 -5.89 -4.92
C LEU A 45 9.78 -6.84 -3.91
N PHE A 46 10.60 -7.60 -3.17
CA PHE A 46 10.14 -8.48 -2.10
C PHE A 46 9.39 -7.70 -1.02
N LEU A 47 9.95 -6.58 -0.54
CA LEU A 47 9.31 -5.72 0.45
C LEU A 47 8.00 -5.11 -0.08
N PHE A 48 7.98 -4.71 -1.34
CA PHE A 48 6.79 -4.14 -1.96
C PHE A 48 5.68 -5.18 -2.14
N VAL A 49 6.01 -6.41 -2.57
CA VAL A 49 5.02 -7.50 -2.69
C VAL A 49 4.50 -7.91 -1.31
N ALA A 50 5.36 -7.97 -0.28
CA ALA A 50 4.93 -8.20 1.10
C ALA A 50 3.91 -7.16 1.55
N PHE A 51 4.24 -5.89 1.31
CA PHE A 51 3.35 -4.78 1.63
C PHE A 51 1.99 -4.90 0.91
N ILE A 52 1.99 -5.18 -0.41
CA ILE A 52 0.75 -5.36 -1.18
C ILE A 52 -0.09 -6.51 -0.62
N ALA A 53 0.52 -7.63 -0.27
CA ALA A 53 -0.19 -8.76 0.34
C ALA A 53 -0.81 -8.39 1.69
N GLY A 54 -0.07 -7.67 2.52
CA GLY A 54 -0.58 -7.12 3.78
C GLY A 54 -1.75 -6.17 3.57
N LEU A 55 -1.62 -5.22 2.63
CA LEU A 55 -2.69 -4.28 2.29
C LEU A 55 -3.94 -5.02 1.80
N ALA A 56 -3.78 -5.97 0.87
CA ALA A 56 -4.88 -6.76 0.32
C ALA A 56 -5.62 -7.54 1.41
N SER A 57 -4.90 -8.09 2.39
CA SER A 57 -5.50 -8.81 3.52
C SER A 57 -6.44 -7.95 4.35
N GLN A 58 -6.15 -6.66 4.45
CA GLN A 58 -6.95 -5.71 5.24
C GLN A 58 -8.05 -5.04 4.42
N THR A 59 -7.96 -5.04 3.09
CA THR A 59 -8.85 -4.22 2.24
C THR A 59 -9.74 -5.06 1.32
N VAL A 60 -9.19 -6.06 0.63
CA VAL A 60 -9.84 -6.79 -0.47
C VAL A 60 -10.21 -8.22 -0.09
N ILE A 61 -9.44 -8.86 0.81
CA ILE A 61 -9.72 -10.24 1.20
C ILE A 61 -10.93 -10.27 2.16
N PRO A 62 -11.96 -11.09 1.85
CA PRO A 62 -13.12 -11.23 2.72
C PRO A 62 -12.71 -11.75 4.11
N PRO A 63 -13.30 -11.26 5.19
CA PRO A 63 -13.04 -11.80 6.52
C PRO A 63 -13.57 -13.24 6.64
N LEU A 64 -12.81 -14.06 7.38
CA LEU A 64 -13.20 -15.41 7.72
C LEU A 64 -13.85 -15.41 9.10
N ALA A 65 -15.05 -16.00 9.23
CA ALA A 65 -15.72 -16.22 10.49
C ALA A 65 -15.66 -17.72 10.86
N MET A 66 -15.30 -18.00 12.10
CA MET A 66 -15.41 -19.36 12.67
C MET A 66 -16.82 -19.53 13.26
N GLY A 67 -17.59 -20.49 12.73
CA GLY A 67 -18.88 -20.90 13.23
C GLY A 67 -18.87 -22.37 13.69
N ALA A 68 -19.99 -22.84 14.24
CA ALA A 68 -20.16 -24.23 14.65
C ALA A 68 -19.93 -25.24 13.50
N ASP A 69 -20.20 -24.82 12.26
CA ASP A 69 -20.04 -25.63 11.05
C ASP A 69 -18.67 -25.47 10.36
N GLY A 70 -17.69 -24.83 11.02
CA GLY A 70 -16.36 -24.58 10.49
C GLY A 70 -16.12 -23.13 10.02
N VAL A 71 -15.15 -22.94 9.12
CA VAL A 71 -14.76 -21.63 8.60
C VAL A 71 -15.69 -21.20 7.47
N LYS A 72 -16.30 -20.04 7.61
CA LYS A 72 -17.18 -19.44 6.58
C LYS A 72 -16.58 -18.12 6.08
N VAL A 73 -16.61 -17.91 4.76
CA VAL A 73 -16.27 -16.63 4.15
C VAL A 73 -17.45 -15.69 4.31
N VAL A 74 -17.22 -14.50 4.88
CA VAL A 74 -18.28 -13.51 5.08
C VAL A 74 -18.38 -12.62 3.85
N TRP A 75 -19.47 -12.78 3.10
CA TRP A 75 -19.80 -11.95 1.96
C TRP A 75 -21.01 -11.06 2.27
N GLY A 76 -20.96 -9.84 1.80
CA GLY A 76 -22.05 -8.88 2.01
C GLY A 76 -22.13 -8.41 3.47
N GLY A 77 -23.02 -7.48 3.72
CA GLY A 77 -23.21 -6.87 5.03
C GLY A 77 -23.99 -5.58 4.88
N HIS A 78 -24.18 -4.85 5.97
CA HIS A 78 -24.77 -3.53 5.92
C HIS A 78 -23.79 -2.57 5.23
N GLN A 79 -23.92 -2.48 3.92
CA GLN A 79 -23.11 -1.59 3.09
C GLN A 79 -23.52 -0.15 3.42
N ARG A 80 -22.61 0.58 4.02
CA ARG A 80 -22.71 2.04 4.11
C ARG A 80 -21.75 2.63 3.09
N THR A 81 -22.31 3.30 2.10
CA THR A 81 -21.56 3.98 1.05
C THR A 81 -21.61 5.48 1.35
N ALA A 82 -20.48 6.09 1.61
CA ALA A 82 -20.34 7.53 1.81
C ALA A 82 -19.72 8.14 0.54
N LEU A 83 -20.59 8.68 -0.34
CA LEU A 83 -20.18 9.28 -1.62
C LEU A 83 -20.04 10.81 -1.54
N ILE A 84 -20.24 11.42 -0.38
CA ILE A 84 -20.09 12.86 -0.20
C ILE A 84 -18.62 13.12 0.14
N PRO A 85 -17.84 13.74 -0.79
CA PRO A 85 -16.43 14.01 -0.55
C PRO A 85 -16.25 14.97 0.63
N PHE A 86 -15.12 14.81 1.33
CA PHE A 86 -14.70 15.58 2.50
C PHE A 86 -15.61 15.43 3.75
N ARG A 87 -16.58 14.53 3.71
CA ARG A 87 -17.47 14.32 4.85
C ARG A 87 -16.72 13.77 6.07
N PHE A 88 -15.99 12.68 5.88
CA PHE A 88 -15.18 12.05 6.94
C PHE A 88 -14.05 12.99 7.39
N ILE A 89 -13.39 13.65 6.46
CA ILE A 89 -12.33 14.63 6.73
C ILE A 89 -12.86 15.78 7.59
N CYS A 90 -14.01 16.37 7.22
CA CYS A 90 -14.62 17.46 7.99
C CYS A 90 -15.08 17.01 9.38
N TYR A 91 -15.66 15.82 9.52
CA TYR A 91 -16.03 15.28 10.84
C TYR A 91 -14.81 15.02 11.71
N THR A 92 -13.75 14.44 11.17
CA THR A 92 -12.49 14.19 11.88
C THR A 92 -11.87 15.50 12.38
N LEU A 93 -11.79 16.51 11.54
CA LEU A 93 -11.27 17.82 11.92
C LEU A 93 -12.16 18.52 12.95
N ARG A 94 -13.47 18.47 12.80
CA ARG A 94 -14.41 19.02 13.78
C ARG A 94 -14.27 18.32 15.13
N ASP A 95 -14.23 16.99 15.16
CA ASP A 95 -14.13 16.24 16.41
C ASP A 95 -12.79 16.46 17.11
N LEU A 96 -11.72 16.66 16.33
CA LEU A 96 -10.41 17.05 16.87
C LEU A 96 -10.46 18.42 17.55
N VAL A 97 -11.13 19.41 16.95
CA VAL A 97 -11.18 20.79 17.45
C VAL A 97 -12.18 20.93 18.61
N VAL A 98 -13.36 20.31 18.49
CA VAL A 98 -14.48 20.52 19.42
C VAL A 98 -14.42 19.58 20.63
N TYR A 99 -14.14 18.31 20.41
CA TYR A 99 -14.23 17.28 21.46
C TYR A 99 -12.89 16.80 22.01
N HIS A 100 -11.77 17.24 21.44
CA HIS A 100 -10.39 16.83 21.81
C HIS A 100 -10.22 15.30 21.90
N SER A 101 -11.12 14.53 21.29
CA SER A 101 -11.26 13.07 21.42
C SER A 101 -11.23 12.33 20.07
N ALA A 102 -10.56 12.89 19.08
CA ALA A 102 -10.51 12.30 17.73
C ALA A 102 -9.48 11.17 17.56
N LYS A 103 -9.09 10.48 18.64
CA LYS A 103 -7.99 9.50 18.56
C LYS A 103 -8.25 8.37 17.57
N SER A 104 -9.44 7.80 17.52
CA SER A 104 -9.78 6.73 16.57
C SER A 104 -9.88 7.26 15.14
N LEU A 105 -10.58 8.39 14.97
CA LEU A 105 -10.74 9.04 13.67
C LEU A 105 -9.40 9.51 13.10
N LEU A 106 -8.51 10.05 13.95
CA LEU A 106 -7.17 10.44 13.52
C LEU A 106 -6.31 9.24 13.12
N ILE A 107 -6.47 8.09 13.77
CA ILE A 107 -5.78 6.85 13.40
C ILE A 107 -6.25 6.38 12.03
N ASP A 108 -7.56 6.40 11.76
CA ASP A 108 -8.12 5.99 10.48
C ASP A 108 -7.71 6.97 9.37
N PHE A 109 -7.76 8.29 9.65
CA PHE A 109 -7.33 9.34 8.73
C PHE A 109 -5.84 9.23 8.35
N LEU A 110 -4.95 9.17 9.34
CA LEU A 110 -3.52 9.02 9.11
C LEU A 110 -3.17 7.62 8.61
N GLY A 111 -3.94 6.62 9.02
CA GLY A 111 -3.78 5.25 8.58
C GLY A 111 -3.87 5.11 7.07
N ASN A 112 -4.90 5.67 6.45
CA ASN A 112 -5.08 5.65 4.99
C ASN A 112 -3.91 6.33 4.26
N ILE A 113 -3.50 7.51 4.75
CA ILE A 113 -2.35 8.22 4.18
C ILE A 113 -1.07 7.37 4.28
N VAL A 114 -0.73 6.89 5.47
CA VAL A 114 0.51 6.14 5.73
C VAL A 114 0.52 4.82 4.98
N MET A 115 -0.62 4.13 4.88
CA MET A 115 -0.73 2.87 4.15
C MET A 115 -0.52 3.01 2.65
N PHE A 116 -0.72 4.18 2.06
CA PHE A 116 -0.49 4.40 0.63
C PHE A 116 0.84 5.07 0.29
N MET A 117 1.59 5.59 1.28
CA MET A 117 2.94 6.11 1.05
C MET A 117 3.89 5.09 0.38
N PRO A 118 3.87 3.78 0.71
CA PRO A 118 4.70 2.80 0.03
C PRO A 118 4.49 2.72 -1.48
N PHE A 119 3.26 2.93 -1.99
CA PHE A 119 3.04 2.98 -3.44
C PHE A 119 3.83 4.12 -4.09
N GLY A 120 3.70 5.33 -3.56
CA GLY A 120 4.42 6.50 -4.07
C GLY A 120 5.93 6.39 -3.93
N PHE A 121 6.41 5.60 -2.98
CA PHE A 121 7.83 5.36 -2.73
C PHE A 121 8.40 4.22 -3.59
N PHE A 122 7.80 3.03 -3.54
CA PHE A 122 8.36 1.84 -4.19
C PHE A 122 8.16 1.83 -5.70
N VAL A 123 7.06 2.38 -6.22
CA VAL A 123 6.83 2.39 -7.67
C VAL A 123 7.95 3.10 -8.42
N PRO A 124 8.34 4.36 -8.12
CA PRO A 124 9.45 5.01 -8.79
C PRO A 124 10.82 4.49 -8.35
N LEU A 125 10.95 3.86 -7.18
CA LEU A 125 12.18 3.23 -6.72
C LEU A 125 12.53 2.00 -7.58
N LEU A 126 11.54 1.16 -7.88
CA LEU A 126 11.75 -0.11 -8.58
C LEU A 126 11.69 0.04 -10.10
N TRP A 127 10.86 0.96 -10.57
CA TRP A 127 10.66 1.19 -11.99
C TRP A 127 10.89 2.67 -12.34
N ARG A 128 11.43 2.91 -13.54
CA ARG A 128 11.61 4.28 -14.05
C ARG A 128 10.26 4.84 -14.53
N THR A 129 9.46 5.31 -13.60
CA THR A 129 8.15 5.86 -13.90
C THR A 129 8.12 7.38 -13.73
N SER A 130 7.20 8.04 -14.43
CA SER A 130 6.92 9.44 -14.20
C SER A 130 6.14 9.62 -12.90
N ASP A 131 6.18 10.82 -12.33
CA ASP A 131 5.39 11.20 -11.15
C ASP A 131 3.89 10.94 -11.37
N LYS A 132 3.39 11.31 -12.54
CA LYS A 132 1.99 11.09 -12.92
C LYS A 132 1.64 9.61 -12.94
N THR A 133 2.53 8.77 -13.48
CA THR A 133 2.32 7.31 -13.51
C THR A 133 2.33 6.72 -12.11
N ALA A 134 3.25 7.13 -11.24
CA ALA A 134 3.30 6.65 -9.86
C ALA A 134 2.04 7.04 -9.07
N THR A 135 1.60 8.29 -9.21
CA THR A 135 0.37 8.78 -8.56
C THR A 135 -0.87 8.08 -9.12
N ALA A 136 -0.96 7.93 -10.44
CA ALA A 136 -2.07 7.21 -11.08
C ALA A 136 -2.13 5.74 -10.65
N ALA A 137 -0.99 5.07 -10.48
CA ALA A 137 -0.96 3.69 -9.97
C ALA A 137 -1.56 3.59 -8.56
N GLY A 138 -1.18 4.48 -7.64
CA GLY A 138 -1.77 4.51 -6.30
C GLY A 138 -3.27 4.83 -6.32
N PHE A 139 -3.69 5.81 -7.14
CA PHE A 139 -5.09 6.13 -7.34
C PHE A 139 -5.90 4.92 -7.87
N CYS A 140 -5.41 4.25 -8.91
CA CYS A 140 -6.09 3.09 -9.49
C CYS A 140 -6.20 1.93 -8.49
N VAL A 141 -5.15 1.68 -7.69
CA VAL A 141 -5.21 0.66 -6.64
C VAL A 141 -6.22 1.04 -5.56
N SER A 142 -6.23 2.30 -5.13
CA SER A 142 -7.23 2.79 -4.17
C SER A 142 -8.66 2.65 -4.72
N LEU A 143 -8.88 3.07 -5.96
CA LEU A 143 -10.18 2.91 -6.62
C LEU A 143 -10.61 1.44 -6.71
N PHE A 144 -9.68 0.54 -7.06
CA PHE A 144 -9.94 -0.89 -7.08
C PHE A 144 -10.34 -1.43 -5.70
N ILE A 145 -9.69 -0.96 -4.64
CA ILE A 145 -10.03 -1.31 -3.26
C ILE A 145 -11.44 -0.85 -2.93
N GLU A 146 -11.79 0.41 -3.20
CA GLU A 146 -13.12 0.96 -2.93
C GLU A 146 -14.22 0.18 -3.66
N ILE A 147 -14.01 -0.13 -4.95
CA ILE A 147 -14.93 -0.95 -5.73
C ILE A 147 -15.06 -2.36 -5.13
N SER A 148 -13.94 -2.97 -4.70
CA SER A 148 -13.96 -4.29 -4.09
C SER A 148 -14.71 -4.30 -2.75
N GLN A 149 -14.59 -3.23 -1.96
CA GLN A 149 -15.27 -3.08 -0.67
C GLN A 149 -16.80 -2.95 -0.81
N MET A 150 -17.29 -2.50 -1.96
CA MET A 150 -18.74 -2.51 -2.23
C MET A 150 -19.35 -3.93 -2.19
N PHE A 151 -18.56 -4.97 -2.41
CA PHE A 151 -18.99 -6.38 -2.37
C PHE A 151 -18.66 -7.08 -1.05
N LEU A 152 -17.96 -6.39 -0.15
CA LEU A 152 -17.50 -6.93 1.14
C LEU A 152 -18.30 -6.32 2.31
N PRO A 153 -18.27 -6.93 3.50
CA PRO A 153 -18.91 -6.35 4.69
C PRO A 153 -18.05 -5.19 5.24
N ARG A 154 -17.78 -4.20 4.42
CA ARG A 154 -16.94 -3.03 4.71
C ARG A 154 -17.63 -1.75 4.24
N TRP A 155 -17.20 -0.64 4.78
CA TRP A 155 -17.67 0.68 4.37
C TRP A 155 -16.84 1.15 3.19
N THR A 156 -17.50 1.72 2.20
CA THR A 156 -16.89 2.39 1.06
C THR A 156 -17.00 3.89 1.29
N ASP A 157 -15.86 4.60 1.29
CA ASP A 157 -15.82 6.04 1.52
C ASP A 157 -14.95 6.72 0.45
N ILE A 158 -15.53 7.71 -0.25
CA ILE A 158 -14.77 8.47 -1.26
C ILE A 158 -13.61 9.26 -0.64
N ASP A 159 -13.68 9.57 0.66
CA ASP A 159 -12.59 10.23 1.36
C ASP A 159 -11.37 9.33 1.49
N ASP A 160 -11.54 7.99 1.55
CA ASP A 160 -10.43 7.05 1.55
C ASP A 160 -9.65 7.11 0.22
N LEU A 161 -10.35 7.26 -0.91
CA LEU A 161 -9.70 7.46 -2.21
C LEU A 161 -8.84 8.74 -2.25
N ILE A 162 -9.33 9.82 -1.64
CA ILE A 162 -8.60 11.09 -1.54
C ILE A 162 -7.38 10.93 -0.63
N LEU A 163 -7.54 10.34 0.55
CA LEU A 163 -6.48 10.15 1.54
C LEU A 163 -5.38 9.20 1.03
N ASN A 164 -5.78 8.11 0.39
CA ASN A 164 -4.87 7.14 -0.20
C ASN A 164 -4.05 7.76 -1.35
N THR A 165 -4.69 8.60 -2.17
CA THR A 165 -3.99 9.34 -3.23
C THR A 165 -3.02 10.36 -2.64
N ALA A 166 -3.44 11.09 -1.60
CA ALA A 166 -2.56 12.01 -0.88
C ALA A 166 -1.36 11.26 -0.26
N GLY A 167 -1.58 10.09 0.33
CA GLY A 167 -0.53 9.20 0.83
C GLY A 167 0.46 8.81 -0.27
N THR A 168 -0.03 8.43 -1.45
CA THR A 168 0.81 8.12 -2.61
C THR A 168 1.68 9.32 -3.01
N VAL A 169 1.11 10.53 -3.05
CA VAL A 169 1.86 11.76 -3.35
C VAL A 169 2.94 12.03 -2.29
N LEU A 170 2.62 11.87 -1.01
CA LEU A 170 3.59 12.02 0.07
C LEU A 170 4.73 10.99 -0.02
N GLY A 171 4.40 9.73 -0.36
CA GLY A 171 5.40 8.70 -0.61
C GLY A 171 6.34 9.04 -1.77
N LEU A 172 5.80 9.59 -2.86
CA LEU A 172 6.57 10.10 -3.99
C LEU A 172 7.47 11.26 -3.60
N MET A 173 6.99 12.20 -2.77
CA MET A 173 7.80 13.30 -2.25
C MET A 173 8.95 12.78 -1.38
N LEU A 174 8.69 11.78 -0.52
CA LEU A 174 9.71 11.10 0.28
C LEU A 174 10.76 10.43 -0.61
N TYR A 175 10.34 9.70 -1.65
CA TYR A 175 11.25 9.09 -2.62
C TYR A 175 12.16 10.15 -3.27
N LYS A 176 11.60 11.26 -3.75
CA LYS A 176 12.37 12.37 -4.37
C LYS A 176 13.38 12.97 -3.40
N LYS A 177 12.95 13.22 -2.15
CA LYS A 177 13.82 13.77 -1.11
C LYS A 177 14.99 12.84 -0.80
N LEU A 178 14.74 11.52 -0.69
CA LEU A 178 15.80 10.55 -0.43
C LEU A 178 16.69 10.37 -1.66
N ARG A 179 16.13 10.36 -2.86
CA ARG A 179 16.90 10.26 -4.10
C ARG A 179 17.81 11.45 -4.30
N SER A 180 17.42 12.66 -3.93
CA SER A 180 18.29 13.86 -4.03
C SER A 180 19.51 13.76 -3.12
N ARG A 181 19.43 13.01 -2.01
CA ARG A 181 20.53 12.82 -1.06
C ARG A 181 21.34 11.53 -1.30
N PHE A 182 20.69 10.49 -1.81
CA PHE A 182 21.24 9.14 -1.93
C PHE A 182 21.06 8.56 -3.33
N CYS A 183 21.28 9.38 -4.38
CA CYS A 183 21.01 8.99 -5.77
C CYS A 183 21.69 7.67 -6.16
N GLY A 184 22.99 7.50 -5.83
CA GLY A 184 23.74 6.28 -6.16
C GLY A 184 23.18 5.01 -5.50
N LEU A 185 22.63 5.10 -4.30
CA LEU A 185 21.96 3.98 -3.64
C LEU A 185 20.60 3.70 -4.26
N MET A 186 19.79 4.73 -4.47
CA MET A 186 18.44 4.61 -5.03
C MET A 186 18.46 4.05 -6.45
N ASP A 187 19.43 4.45 -7.26
CA ASP A 187 19.55 3.96 -8.64
C ASP A 187 19.89 2.45 -8.70
N ARG A 188 20.48 1.88 -7.65
CA ARG A 188 20.74 0.43 -7.56
C ARG A 188 19.47 -0.41 -7.49
N PHE A 189 18.37 0.15 -7.00
CA PHE A 189 17.07 -0.55 -6.94
C PHE A 189 16.36 -0.62 -8.28
N GLN A 190 16.76 0.17 -9.28
CA GLN A 190 16.11 0.20 -10.58
C GLN A 190 16.61 -0.91 -11.49
N ILE A 191 15.69 -1.53 -12.27
CA ILE A 191 16.06 -2.47 -13.33
C ILE A 191 16.77 -1.70 -14.44
N GLY A 192 17.94 -2.23 -14.88
CA GLY A 192 18.66 -1.69 -16.04
C GLY A 192 19.31 -0.34 -15.78
N ALA A 193 19.59 0.02 -14.54
CA ALA A 193 20.43 1.16 -14.24
C ALA A 193 21.83 0.92 -14.86
N PRO A 194 22.37 1.84 -15.69
CA PRO A 194 23.76 1.76 -16.09
C PRO A 194 24.61 1.85 -14.82
N PRO A 195 25.78 1.18 -14.78
CA PRO A 195 26.71 1.31 -13.66
C PRO A 195 26.94 2.81 -13.44
N SER A 196 26.81 3.24 -12.18
CA SER A 196 27.00 4.62 -11.77
C SER A 196 28.21 5.21 -12.47
N ARG A 197 28.03 6.27 -13.25
CA ARG A 197 29.18 7.07 -13.73
C ARG A 197 29.94 7.47 -12.47
N LYS A 198 31.14 6.91 -12.31
CA LYS A 198 32.13 7.45 -11.37
C LYS A 198 32.35 8.88 -11.81
N PHE A 199 31.94 9.84 -11.00
CA PHE A 199 32.35 11.21 -11.20
C PHE A 199 33.89 11.19 -11.09
N PRO A 200 34.63 11.73 -12.08
CA PRO A 200 36.05 11.92 -11.91
C PRO A 200 36.26 12.87 -10.73
N SER A 201 37.12 12.45 -9.83
CA SER A 201 37.64 13.21 -8.68
C SER A 201 38.22 14.55 -9.09
#